data_472265bc9fb8ca81180f01caa5b61899
#
_entry.id   472265bc9fb8ca81180f01caa5b61899
#
_cell.length_a   1.000
_cell.length_b   1.000
_cell.length_c   1.000
_cell.angle_alpha   90.00
_cell.angle_beta   90.00
_cell.angle_gamma   90.00
#
_symmetry.space_group_name_H-M   'P 1'
#
loop_
_entity.id
_entity.type
_entity.pdbx_description
1 polymer ?
#
loop_
_entity_poly.entity_id
_entity_poly.type
_entity_poly.pdbx_seq_one_letter_code
_entity_poly.pdbx_strand_id
1 'polypeptide(L)'
;GQIDTAHRDREAFQEIDYKAVFGGLAKWVAEVDSIDRLPEYLSRAFSLAASGRPGPVVLALPEDMLSALSDVADAPTQMMELCPTLAGVAEDAIGWLSLAERPLLVVGGPHWSPEAAEDLATVAETQGVPVALGFRRQDYLDNRHPCYAGDLNVGINPALAKRMREADRIMVIGSRLGDIETQGYTLIDPAGPVQRLFHVHADPDEPGHVYQPELMVTADAVSFVRALSRVAPCGTDWSGWTSAARADYDAWATPKESPGAVKQEKVIRWLSDT
;
A
#
# COMPACT_ATOMS: atom_id res chain seq x y z
N GLY A 1 10.10 -12.71 -26.22
CA GLY A 1 9.76 -13.94 -26.94
C GLY A 1 10.66 -15.09 -26.53
N GLN A 2 10.20 -16.28 -26.76
CA GLN A 2 10.96 -17.53 -26.60
C GLN A 2 11.19 -18.11 -27.98
N ILE A 3 12.23 -18.93 -28.13
CA ILE A 3 12.49 -19.65 -29.37
C ILE A 3 11.31 -20.58 -29.74
N ASP A 4 11.23 -20.97 -31.00
CA ASP A 4 10.30 -21.98 -31.49
C ASP A 4 10.39 -23.27 -30.64
N THR A 5 9.25 -23.89 -30.35
CA THR A 5 9.18 -25.09 -29.51
C THR A 5 9.98 -26.28 -30.12
N ALA A 6 10.10 -26.33 -31.43
CA ALA A 6 10.89 -27.38 -32.12
C ALA A 6 12.41 -27.19 -31.91
N HIS A 7 12.87 -26.05 -31.47
CA HIS A 7 14.29 -25.78 -31.29
C HIS A 7 14.76 -25.91 -29.82
N ARG A 8 13.88 -26.25 -28.90
CA ARG A 8 14.19 -26.39 -27.47
C ARG A 8 15.26 -27.46 -27.21
N ASP A 9 16.03 -27.23 -26.15
CA ASP A 9 17.07 -28.12 -25.65
C ASP A 9 18.18 -28.39 -26.70
N ARG A 10 18.38 -27.42 -27.60
CA ARG A 10 19.41 -27.49 -28.66
C ARG A 10 20.42 -26.36 -28.59
N GLU A 11 20.42 -25.58 -27.49
CA GLU A 11 21.26 -24.38 -27.31
C GLU A 11 21.05 -23.38 -28.46
N ALA A 12 19.77 -23.20 -28.85
CA ALA A 12 19.39 -22.27 -29.90
C ALA A 12 19.69 -20.85 -29.50
N PHE A 13 20.00 -19.96 -30.46
CA PHE A 13 20.25 -18.56 -30.18
C PHE A 13 19.06 -17.91 -29.49
N GLN A 14 19.32 -17.26 -28.34
CA GLN A 14 18.32 -16.64 -27.42
C GLN A 14 17.45 -17.65 -26.64
N GLU A 15 17.75 -18.93 -26.64
CA GLU A 15 17.09 -19.86 -25.73
C GLU A 15 17.41 -19.53 -24.28
N ILE A 16 16.38 -19.46 -23.44
CA ILE A 16 16.51 -19.12 -22.02
C ILE A 16 15.45 -19.85 -21.20
N ASP A 17 15.83 -20.30 -20.01
CA ASP A 17 14.88 -20.78 -19.02
C ASP A 17 14.25 -19.60 -18.28
N TYR A 18 13.07 -19.15 -18.74
CA TYR A 18 12.35 -18.04 -18.12
C TYR A 18 11.96 -18.32 -16.67
N LYS A 19 11.67 -19.56 -16.30
CA LYS A 19 11.33 -19.91 -14.91
C LYS A 19 12.54 -19.77 -14.00
N ALA A 20 13.71 -20.20 -14.43
CA ALA A 20 14.93 -20.05 -13.67
C ALA A 20 15.35 -18.57 -13.52
N VAL A 21 15.21 -17.76 -14.58
CA VAL A 21 15.61 -16.35 -14.56
C VAL A 21 14.64 -15.49 -13.76
N PHE A 22 13.34 -15.64 -13.92
CA PHE A 22 12.34 -14.75 -13.36
C PHE A 22 11.59 -15.32 -12.14
N GLY A 23 11.79 -16.61 -11.81
CA GLY A 23 11.04 -17.29 -10.76
C GLY A 23 11.17 -16.66 -9.37
N GLY A 24 12.32 -16.04 -9.07
CA GLY A 24 12.54 -15.30 -7.83
C GLY A 24 12.05 -13.86 -7.84
N LEU A 25 11.62 -13.32 -8.99
CA LEU A 25 11.25 -11.94 -9.18
C LEU A 25 9.76 -11.73 -9.47
N ALA A 26 9.09 -12.76 -9.98
CA ALA A 26 7.71 -12.69 -10.43
C ALA A 26 6.80 -13.60 -9.60
N LYS A 27 5.53 -13.19 -9.44
CA LYS A 27 4.50 -14.01 -8.77
C LYS A 27 4.23 -15.33 -9.50
N TRP A 28 4.35 -15.30 -10.80
CA TRP A 28 4.19 -16.48 -11.65
C TRP A 28 4.99 -16.32 -12.94
N VAL A 29 5.63 -17.40 -13.33
CA VAL A 29 6.34 -17.49 -14.61
C VAL A 29 5.84 -18.73 -15.33
N ALA A 30 5.38 -18.56 -16.54
CA ALA A 30 4.91 -19.66 -17.38
C ALA A 30 5.35 -19.48 -18.82
N GLU A 31 5.40 -20.58 -19.52
CA GLU A 31 5.60 -20.63 -20.95
C GLU A 31 4.36 -21.25 -21.59
N VAL A 32 3.84 -20.59 -22.62
CA VAL A 32 2.65 -21.07 -23.35
C VAL A 32 3.05 -22.23 -24.24
N ASP A 33 2.50 -23.40 -23.98
CA ASP A 33 2.79 -24.66 -24.66
C ASP A 33 1.73 -25.06 -25.70
N SER A 34 0.60 -24.33 -25.72
CA SER A 34 -0.48 -24.54 -26.69
C SER A 34 -1.19 -23.22 -26.95
N ILE A 35 -1.39 -22.86 -28.21
CA ILE A 35 -2.08 -21.62 -28.59
C ILE A 35 -3.53 -21.64 -28.13
N ASP A 36 -4.19 -22.78 -28.08
CA ASP A 36 -5.57 -22.91 -27.61
C ASP A 36 -5.74 -22.61 -26.14
N ARG A 37 -4.65 -22.64 -25.38
CA ARG A 37 -4.63 -22.30 -23.96
C ARG A 37 -4.21 -20.87 -23.69
N LEU A 38 -3.85 -20.09 -24.71
CA LEU A 38 -3.41 -18.70 -24.54
C LEU A 38 -4.43 -17.84 -23.78
N PRO A 39 -5.75 -17.89 -24.06
CA PRO A 39 -6.74 -17.13 -23.28
C PRO A 39 -6.76 -17.51 -21.79
N GLU A 40 -6.58 -18.79 -21.45
CA GLU A 40 -6.46 -19.27 -20.06
C GLU A 40 -5.22 -18.67 -19.36
N TYR A 41 -4.06 -18.74 -20.03
CA TYR A 41 -2.81 -18.16 -19.49
C TYR A 41 -2.90 -16.66 -19.27
N LEU A 42 -3.49 -15.93 -20.22
CA LEU A 42 -3.68 -14.48 -20.11
C LEU A 42 -4.63 -14.12 -18.95
N SER A 43 -5.80 -14.77 -18.88
CA SER A 43 -6.75 -14.55 -17.80
C SER A 43 -6.12 -14.79 -16.42
N ARG A 44 -5.40 -15.90 -16.28
CA ARG A 44 -4.68 -16.23 -15.06
C ARG A 44 -3.57 -15.21 -14.75
N ALA A 45 -2.82 -14.76 -15.76
CA ALA A 45 -1.74 -13.80 -15.60
C ALA A 45 -2.25 -12.48 -15.03
N PHE A 46 -3.32 -11.91 -15.59
CA PHE A 46 -3.94 -10.68 -15.11
C PHE A 46 -4.51 -10.85 -13.69
N SER A 47 -5.22 -11.95 -13.45
CA SER A 47 -5.77 -12.26 -12.13
C SER A 47 -4.67 -12.34 -11.06
N LEU A 48 -3.60 -13.08 -11.31
CA LEU A 48 -2.49 -13.22 -10.37
C LEU A 48 -1.71 -11.91 -10.18
N ALA A 49 -1.48 -11.15 -11.27
CA ALA A 49 -0.77 -9.89 -11.17
C ALA A 49 -1.48 -8.88 -10.26
N ALA A 50 -2.82 -8.85 -10.31
CA ALA A 50 -3.64 -7.89 -9.59
C ALA A 50 -4.11 -8.37 -8.20
N SER A 51 -4.11 -9.70 -7.93
CA SER A 51 -4.64 -10.26 -6.68
C SER A 51 -3.66 -10.14 -5.50
N GLY A 52 -4.19 -10.13 -4.29
CA GLY A 52 -3.41 -10.06 -3.04
C GLY A 52 -2.44 -8.87 -3.06
N ARG A 53 -1.15 -9.13 -2.83
CA ARG A 53 -0.10 -8.15 -3.10
C ARG A 53 0.17 -8.10 -4.61
N PRO A 54 -0.19 -7.02 -5.32
CA PRO A 54 0.07 -6.92 -6.74
C PRO A 54 1.55 -7.05 -7.08
N GLY A 55 1.84 -7.73 -8.19
CA GLY A 55 3.22 -7.95 -8.59
C GLY A 55 3.34 -8.51 -10.02
N PRO A 56 4.56 -8.56 -10.56
CA PRO A 56 4.79 -8.95 -11.95
C PRO A 56 4.47 -10.43 -12.19
N VAL A 57 3.99 -10.70 -13.41
CA VAL A 57 3.84 -12.05 -13.99
C VAL A 57 4.58 -12.06 -15.31
N VAL A 58 5.24 -13.16 -15.62
CA VAL A 58 5.99 -13.34 -16.88
C VAL A 58 5.39 -14.49 -17.66
N LEU A 59 4.95 -14.20 -18.89
CA LEU A 59 4.55 -15.21 -19.87
C LEU A 59 5.56 -15.22 -21.01
N ALA A 60 6.20 -16.36 -21.21
CA ALA A 60 7.04 -16.63 -22.38
C ALA A 60 6.15 -17.17 -23.50
N LEU A 61 6.22 -16.53 -24.66
CA LEU A 61 5.49 -16.91 -25.87
C LEU A 61 6.50 -17.41 -26.90
N PRO A 62 6.57 -18.73 -27.20
CA PRO A 62 7.37 -19.23 -28.27
C PRO A 62 6.98 -18.67 -29.64
N GLU A 63 7.94 -18.58 -30.57
CA GLU A 63 7.73 -17.97 -31.90
C GLU A 63 6.62 -18.66 -32.70
N ASP A 64 6.54 -19.99 -32.64
CA ASP A 64 5.49 -20.79 -33.27
C ASP A 64 4.11 -20.47 -32.67
N MET A 65 4.01 -20.19 -31.36
CA MET A 65 2.77 -19.72 -30.70
C MET A 65 2.33 -18.34 -31.18
N LEU A 66 3.26 -17.44 -31.51
CA LEU A 66 2.93 -16.10 -32.00
C LEU A 66 2.34 -16.08 -33.41
N SER A 67 2.57 -17.14 -34.20
CA SER A 67 2.08 -17.25 -35.57
C SER A 67 0.96 -18.28 -35.74
N ALA A 68 0.69 -19.09 -34.73
CA ALA A 68 -0.35 -20.13 -34.77
C ALA A 68 -1.76 -19.49 -34.81
N LEU A 69 -2.67 -20.14 -35.49
CA LEU A 69 -4.10 -19.80 -35.53
C LEU A 69 -4.87 -20.66 -34.53
N SER A 70 -5.86 -20.11 -33.89
CA SER A 70 -6.75 -20.82 -32.97
C SER A 70 -8.17 -20.33 -33.14
N ASP A 71 -9.14 -21.24 -33.01
CA ASP A 71 -10.57 -20.95 -33.03
C ASP A 71 -11.16 -20.83 -31.59
N VAL A 72 -10.31 -20.88 -30.58
CA VAL A 72 -10.73 -20.79 -29.17
C VAL A 72 -11.21 -19.36 -28.85
N ALA A 73 -12.34 -19.26 -28.17
CA ALA A 73 -12.89 -17.98 -27.74
C ALA A 73 -12.00 -17.31 -26.69
N ASP A 74 -11.97 -15.97 -26.67
CA ASP A 74 -11.31 -15.19 -25.64
C ASP A 74 -11.87 -15.52 -24.24
N ALA A 75 -11.01 -15.54 -23.26
CA ALA A 75 -11.43 -15.69 -21.88
C ALA A 75 -12.22 -14.45 -21.43
N PRO A 76 -13.31 -14.61 -20.65
CA PRO A 76 -14.04 -13.48 -20.12
C PRO A 76 -13.16 -12.63 -19.20
N THR A 77 -13.33 -11.32 -19.24
CA THR A 77 -12.68 -10.41 -18.29
C THR A 77 -13.18 -10.73 -16.88
N GLN A 78 -12.27 -11.14 -16.00
CA GLN A 78 -12.59 -11.33 -14.59
C GLN A 78 -12.66 -9.97 -13.91
N MET A 79 -13.82 -9.61 -13.40
CA MET A 79 -13.97 -8.51 -12.46
C MET A 79 -13.79 -9.07 -11.06
N MET A 80 -12.76 -8.63 -10.34
CA MET A 80 -12.66 -8.89 -8.90
C MET A 80 -13.72 -8.05 -8.20
N GLU A 81 -14.78 -8.71 -7.72
CA GLU A 81 -15.68 -8.06 -6.77
C GLU A 81 -14.96 -7.88 -5.43
N LEU A 82 -14.89 -6.65 -4.98
CA LEU A 82 -14.41 -6.32 -3.65
C LEU A 82 -15.38 -6.91 -2.62
N CYS A 83 -14.84 -7.53 -1.59
CA CYS A 83 -15.63 -8.22 -0.56
C CYS A 83 -16.71 -7.28 0.02
N PRO A 84 -18.02 -7.60 -0.10
CA PRO A 84 -19.08 -6.68 0.28
C PRO A 84 -19.30 -6.53 1.80
N THR A 85 -18.56 -7.23 2.64
CA THR A 85 -18.88 -7.40 4.07
C THR A 85 -17.86 -6.75 5.03
N LEU A 86 -17.33 -5.57 4.68
CA LEU A 86 -16.37 -4.87 5.57
C LEU A 86 -17.05 -3.95 6.61
N ALA A 87 -18.37 -3.75 6.57
CA ALA A 87 -19.04 -2.81 7.46
C ALA A 87 -18.87 -3.15 8.95
N GLY A 88 -19.17 -4.37 9.35
CA GLY A 88 -18.99 -4.81 10.74
C GLY A 88 -17.52 -4.79 11.18
N VAL A 89 -16.59 -5.16 10.28
CA VAL A 89 -15.15 -5.11 10.55
C VAL A 89 -14.67 -3.66 10.72
N ALA A 90 -15.23 -2.72 9.96
CA ALA A 90 -14.91 -1.30 10.10
C ALA A 90 -15.43 -0.72 11.42
N GLU A 91 -16.63 -1.11 11.86
CA GLU A 91 -17.18 -0.74 13.17
C GLU A 91 -16.29 -1.30 14.30
N ASP A 92 -15.91 -2.57 14.25
CA ASP A 92 -14.99 -3.19 15.21
C ASP A 92 -13.62 -2.49 15.24
N ALA A 93 -13.10 -2.09 14.07
CA ALA A 93 -11.83 -1.37 13.95
C ALA A 93 -11.90 0.02 14.62
N ILE A 94 -12.99 0.76 14.42
CA ILE A 94 -13.20 2.05 15.10
C ILE A 94 -13.43 1.83 16.61
N GLY A 95 -14.18 0.80 17.00
CA GLY A 95 -14.32 0.40 18.39
C GLY A 95 -12.98 0.07 19.06
N TRP A 96 -12.11 -0.66 18.34
CA TRP A 96 -10.75 -0.93 18.80
C TRP A 96 -9.92 0.34 18.91
N LEU A 97 -10.01 1.24 17.93
CA LEU A 97 -9.27 2.51 17.92
C LEU A 97 -9.73 3.44 19.06
N SER A 98 -11.03 3.41 19.40
CA SER A 98 -11.61 4.25 20.45
C SER A 98 -11.01 4.05 21.85
N LEU A 99 -10.34 2.91 22.05
CA LEU A 99 -9.63 2.58 23.30
C LEU A 99 -8.22 3.22 23.38
N ALA A 100 -7.80 3.97 22.35
CA ALA A 100 -6.51 4.64 22.34
C ALA A 100 -6.50 5.95 23.13
N GLU A 101 -5.39 6.23 23.78
CA GLU A 101 -5.05 7.58 24.27
C GLU A 101 -4.31 8.40 23.20
N ARG A 102 -3.47 7.72 22.41
CA ARG A 102 -2.61 8.32 21.38
C ARG A 102 -2.68 7.49 20.08
N PRO A 103 -3.80 7.54 19.35
CA PRO A 103 -3.95 6.79 18.12
C PRO A 103 -3.10 7.36 16.99
N LEU A 104 -2.78 6.50 16.01
CA LEU A 104 -2.20 6.90 14.73
C LEU A 104 -2.74 6.01 13.62
N LEU A 105 -3.19 6.59 12.51
CA LEU A 105 -3.42 5.85 11.26
C LEU A 105 -2.13 5.90 10.42
N VAL A 106 -1.69 4.73 9.94
CA VAL A 106 -0.62 4.60 8.95
C VAL A 106 -1.22 4.04 7.69
N VAL A 107 -1.21 4.84 6.61
CA VAL A 107 -1.95 4.51 5.40
C VAL A 107 -1.00 4.39 4.21
N GLY A 108 -1.13 3.29 3.47
CA GLY A 108 -0.31 2.99 2.30
C GLY A 108 -1.04 2.05 1.33
N GLY A 109 -0.27 1.26 0.60
CA GLY A 109 -0.80 0.29 -0.36
C GLY A 109 -0.99 0.87 -1.77
N PRO A 110 -1.36 0.02 -2.73
CA PRO A 110 -1.61 0.40 -4.12
C PRO A 110 -3.07 0.77 -4.40
N HIS A 111 -3.36 1.15 -5.65
CA HIS A 111 -4.69 1.32 -6.26
C HIS A 111 -5.56 2.45 -5.69
N TRP A 112 -4.93 3.47 -5.12
CA TRP A 112 -5.65 4.64 -4.64
C TRP A 112 -6.22 5.47 -5.80
N SER A 113 -7.42 6.03 -5.56
CA SER A 113 -8.11 6.96 -6.46
C SER A 113 -8.43 8.26 -5.72
N PRO A 114 -8.86 9.33 -6.44
CA PRO A 114 -9.33 10.54 -5.78
C PRO A 114 -10.45 10.29 -4.78
N GLU A 115 -11.40 9.41 -5.10
CA GLU A 115 -12.52 9.05 -4.21
C GLU A 115 -12.02 8.35 -2.94
N ALA A 116 -10.97 7.51 -3.04
CA ALA A 116 -10.36 6.88 -1.88
C ALA A 116 -9.65 7.89 -0.96
N ALA A 117 -9.06 8.93 -1.55
CA ALA A 117 -8.48 10.03 -0.80
C ALA A 117 -9.55 10.85 -0.07
N GLU A 118 -10.71 11.10 -0.69
CA GLU A 118 -11.88 11.73 -0.06
C GLU A 118 -12.45 10.88 1.08
N ASP A 119 -12.56 9.57 0.88
CA ASP A 119 -12.96 8.63 1.93
C ASP A 119 -11.99 8.67 3.12
N LEU A 120 -10.66 8.72 2.87
CA LEU A 120 -9.65 8.84 3.94
C LEU A 120 -9.76 10.17 4.69
N ALA A 121 -9.96 11.28 3.97
CA ALA A 121 -10.19 12.58 4.59
C ALA A 121 -11.42 12.55 5.52
N THR A 122 -12.51 11.94 5.04
CA THR A 122 -13.74 11.74 5.82
C THR A 122 -13.47 10.91 7.09
N VAL A 123 -12.72 9.82 7.00
CA VAL A 123 -12.32 9.01 8.19
C VAL A 123 -11.54 9.88 9.18
N ALA A 124 -10.51 10.58 8.69
CA ALA A 124 -9.64 11.39 9.52
C ALA A 124 -10.41 12.51 10.27
N GLU A 125 -11.31 13.20 9.57
CA GLU A 125 -12.16 14.25 10.14
C GLU A 125 -13.18 13.69 11.11
N THR A 126 -13.94 12.66 10.70
CA THR A 126 -15.01 12.06 11.49
C THR A 126 -14.48 11.49 12.81
N GLN A 127 -13.33 10.85 12.78
CA GLN A 127 -12.72 10.26 13.97
C GLN A 127 -11.78 11.24 14.71
N GLY A 128 -11.36 12.33 14.09
CA GLY A 128 -10.42 13.29 14.67
C GLY A 128 -9.03 12.71 14.92
N VAL A 129 -8.56 11.77 14.09
CA VAL A 129 -7.34 10.98 14.29
C VAL A 129 -6.21 11.45 13.37
N PRO A 130 -4.94 11.52 13.84
CA PRO A 130 -3.82 11.89 12.98
C PRO A 130 -3.49 10.76 11.99
N VAL A 131 -3.15 11.15 10.75
CA VAL A 131 -2.82 10.25 9.65
C VAL A 131 -1.39 10.47 9.21
N ALA A 132 -0.58 9.41 9.25
CA ALA A 132 0.74 9.34 8.63
C ALA A 132 0.64 8.53 7.34
N LEU A 133 1.26 9.02 6.27
CA LEU A 133 1.27 8.32 5.00
C LEU A 133 2.55 7.49 4.84
N GLY A 134 2.42 6.33 4.22
CA GLY A 134 3.52 5.41 3.95
C GLY A 134 4.49 5.95 2.89
N PHE A 135 5.59 5.23 2.68
CA PHE A 135 6.63 5.59 1.74
C PHE A 135 6.09 5.82 0.32
N ARG A 136 6.36 7.02 -0.24
CA ARG A 136 5.92 7.46 -1.57
C ARG A 136 4.40 7.47 -1.76
N ARG A 137 3.65 7.88 -0.73
CA ARG A 137 2.18 7.94 -0.71
C ARG A 137 1.65 9.30 -0.24
N GLN A 138 2.44 10.38 -0.41
CA GLN A 138 2.11 11.72 0.09
C GLN A 138 0.84 12.33 -0.54
N ASP A 139 0.38 11.76 -1.64
CA ASP A 139 -0.79 12.18 -2.41
C ASP A 139 -2.12 11.54 -1.93
N TYR A 140 -2.09 10.65 -0.91
CA TYR A 140 -3.30 9.97 -0.44
C TYR A 140 -4.17 10.81 0.51
N LEU A 141 -3.63 11.88 1.05
CA LEU A 141 -4.37 12.87 1.82
C LEU A 141 -3.79 14.25 1.52
N ASP A 142 -4.62 15.28 1.35
CA ASP A 142 -4.13 16.66 1.19
C ASP A 142 -3.20 17.01 2.36
N ASN A 143 -1.97 17.41 2.05
CA ASN A 143 -0.96 17.73 3.06
C ASN A 143 -1.31 18.98 3.88
N ARG A 144 -2.36 19.73 3.49
CA ARG A 144 -2.96 20.84 4.26
C ARG A 144 -4.07 20.37 5.20
N HIS A 145 -4.49 19.11 5.11
CA HIS A 145 -5.57 18.56 5.95
C HIS A 145 -5.21 18.63 7.43
N PRO A 146 -6.12 19.05 8.34
CA PRO A 146 -5.83 19.21 9.76
C PRO A 146 -5.32 17.95 10.48
N CYS A 147 -5.71 16.78 10.00
CA CYS A 147 -5.28 15.50 10.54
C CYS A 147 -4.00 14.95 9.88
N TYR A 148 -3.44 15.62 8.87
CA TYR A 148 -2.20 15.16 8.24
C TYR A 148 -1.00 15.33 9.17
N ALA A 149 -0.37 14.23 9.55
CA ALA A 149 0.77 14.18 10.47
C ALA A 149 2.14 14.10 9.78
N GLY A 150 2.16 13.89 8.45
CA GLY A 150 3.38 13.73 7.65
C GLY A 150 3.47 12.37 6.97
N ASP A 151 4.64 12.08 6.42
CA ASP A 151 4.93 10.85 5.69
C ASP A 151 6.11 10.10 6.30
N LEU A 152 6.01 8.75 6.26
CA LEU A 152 7.03 7.81 6.72
C LEU A 152 8.01 7.52 5.58
N ASN A 153 8.89 8.46 5.31
CA ASN A 153 9.79 8.45 4.17
C ASN A 153 11.26 8.41 4.59
N VAL A 154 12.17 8.35 3.61
CA VAL A 154 13.59 8.58 3.84
C VAL A 154 13.77 10.00 4.38
N GLY A 155 14.37 10.16 5.57
CA GLY A 155 14.45 11.46 6.23
C GLY A 155 13.15 11.89 6.91
N ILE A 156 12.46 10.96 7.54
CA ILE A 156 11.23 11.21 8.32
C ILE A 156 11.38 12.41 9.27
N ASN A 157 10.32 13.19 9.42
CA ASN A 157 10.22 14.20 10.48
C ASN A 157 10.48 13.57 11.85
N PRO A 158 11.51 14.02 12.62
CA PRO A 158 11.82 13.46 13.94
C PRO A 158 10.64 13.51 14.92
N ALA A 159 9.75 14.51 14.81
CA ALA A 159 8.56 14.58 15.62
C ALA A 159 7.54 13.49 15.25
N LEU A 160 7.36 13.17 13.96
CA LEU A 160 6.54 12.06 13.52
C LEU A 160 7.14 10.71 13.97
N ALA A 161 8.45 10.53 13.85
CA ALA A 161 9.13 9.34 14.36
C ALA A 161 8.91 9.15 15.88
N LYS A 162 8.93 10.25 16.63
CA LYS A 162 8.60 10.24 18.07
C LYS A 162 7.14 9.82 18.29
N ARG A 163 6.18 10.37 17.51
CA ARG A 163 4.76 9.99 17.61
C ARG A 163 4.52 8.51 17.31
N MET A 164 5.21 7.96 16.32
CA MET A 164 5.18 6.51 16.05
C MET A 164 5.56 5.69 17.29
N ARG A 165 6.58 6.13 18.02
CA ARG A 165 7.03 5.43 19.26
C ARG A 165 6.07 5.62 20.43
N GLU A 166 5.42 6.79 20.52
CA GLU A 166 4.54 7.17 21.62
C GLU A 166 3.09 6.77 21.41
N ALA A 167 2.69 6.44 20.20
CA ALA A 167 1.36 5.92 19.91
C ALA A 167 1.12 4.63 20.69
N ASP A 168 -0.04 4.49 21.31
CA ASP A 168 -0.44 3.27 22.02
C ASP A 168 -1.21 2.32 21.11
N ARG A 169 -1.92 2.85 20.09
CA ARG A 169 -2.59 2.06 19.06
C ARG A 169 -2.30 2.64 17.68
N ILE A 170 -1.87 1.77 16.78
CA ILE A 170 -1.60 2.12 15.39
C ILE A 170 -2.47 1.25 14.50
N MET A 171 -3.34 1.87 13.71
CA MET A 171 -4.07 1.19 12.66
C MET A 171 -3.31 1.35 11.34
N VAL A 172 -2.87 0.24 10.80
CA VAL A 172 -2.07 0.15 9.56
C VAL A 172 -2.99 -0.31 8.44
N ILE A 173 -3.13 0.49 7.40
CA ILE A 173 -4.04 0.22 6.28
C ILE A 173 -3.23 0.17 4.98
N GLY A 174 -3.01 -1.02 4.45
CA GLY A 174 -2.33 -1.26 3.18
C GLY A 174 -0.81 -1.08 3.18
N SER A 175 -0.23 -0.50 4.23
CA SER A 175 1.22 -0.44 4.41
C SER A 175 1.75 -1.75 4.98
N ARG A 176 3.02 -2.05 4.65
CA ARG A 176 3.75 -3.21 5.18
C ARG A 176 4.51 -2.92 6.48
N LEU A 177 4.63 -1.65 6.88
CA LEU A 177 5.56 -1.22 7.92
C LEU A 177 6.99 -1.71 7.67
N GLY A 178 7.47 -1.52 6.44
CA GLY A 178 8.81 -1.95 6.02
C GLY A 178 9.93 -1.11 6.65
N ASP A 179 11.16 -1.42 6.28
CA ASP A 179 12.39 -0.80 6.80
C ASP A 179 12.40 0.73 6.69
N ILE A 180 11.95 1.29 5.57
CA ILE A 180 11.90 2.76 5.37
C ILE A 180 10.89 3.39 6.33
N GLU A 181 9.66 2.87 6.36
CA GLU A 181 8.56 3.43 7.15
C GLU A 181 8.79 3.33 8.67
N THR A 182 9.63 2.39 9.09
CA THR A 182 9.95 2.15 10.49
C THR A 182 11.40 2.49 10.87
N GLN A 183 12.13 3.15 9.96
CA GLN A 183 13.55 3.49 10.14
C GLN A 183 14.40 2.26 10.53
N GLY A 184 14.37 1.25 9.70
CA GLY A 184 15.13 0.01 9.96
C GLY A 184 14.57 -0.76 11.16
N TYR A 185 13.23 -0.81 11.30
CA TYR A 185 12.54 -1.53 12.39
C TYR A 185 12.82 -1.00 13.78
N THR A 186 13.11 0.33 13.90
CA THR A 186 13.45 0.96 15.18
C THR A 186 12.31 1.80 15.80
N LEU A 187 11.26 2.11 15.04
CA LEU A 187 10.12 2.89 15.53
C LEU A 187 9.10 2.03 16.28
N ILE A 188 9.00 0.76 15.91
CA ILE A 188 8.18 -0.27 16.55
C ILE A 188 9.12 -1.46 16.77
N ASP A 189 9.17 -1.99 17.98
CA ASP A 189 9.99 -3.17 18.28
C ASP A 189 9.33 -4.45 17.73
N PRO A 190 9.96 -5.16 16.78
CA PRO A 190 9.36 -6.42 16.27
C PRO A 190 9.25 -7.52 17.33
N ALA A 191 10.12 -7.51 18.34
CA ALA A 191 10.14 -8.56 19.36
C ALA A 191 9.10 -8.36 20.47
N GLY A 192 8.67 -7.12 20.70
CA GLY A 192 7.71 -6.79 21.74
C GLY A 192 7.21 -5.36 21.62
N PRO A 193 6.37 -5.06 20.63
CA PRO A 193 5.87 -3.71 20.43
C PRO A 193 5.06 -3.25 21.64
N VAL A 194 5.34 -2.05 22.11
CA VAL A 194 4.51 -1.40 23.14
C VAL A 194 3.21 -0.88 22.51
N GLN A 195 3.24 -0.63 21.20
CA GLN A 195 2.08 -0.25 20.41
C GLN A 195 1.22 -1.47 20.11
N ARG A 196 -0.09 -1.34 20.29
CA ARG A 196 -1.05 -2.30 19.76
C ARG A 196 -1.29 -2.00 18.29
N LEU A 197 -1.22 -3.03 17.45
CA LEU A 197 -1.38 -2.89 16.01
C LEU A 197 -2.70 -3.52 15.54
N PHE A 198 -3.43 -2.78 14.71
CA PHE A 198 -4.50 -3.30 13.86
C PHE A 198 -3.99 -3.23 12.41
N HIS A 199 -3.83 -4.37 11.76
CA HIS A 199 -3.18 -4.40 10.45
C HIS A 199 -4.12 -4.91 9.35
N VAL A 200 -4.37 -4.07 8.37
CA VAL A 200 -5.18 -4.38 7.18
C VAL A 200 -4.27 -4.46 5.97
N HIS A 201 -4.28 -5.58 5.29
CA HIS A 201 -3.50 -5.76 4.06
C HIS A 201 -4.21 -6.72 3.10
N ALA A 202 -4.04 -6.50 1.77
CA ALA A 202 -4.65 -7.35 0.75
C ALA A 202 -4.02 -8.74 0.65
N ASP A 203 -2.75 -8.86 1.06
CA ASP A 203 -2.04 -10.13 1.14
C ASP A 203 -2.18 -10.69 2.57
N PRO A 204 -2.78 -11.87 2.74
CA PRO A 204 -2.95 -12.47 4.06
C PRO A 204 -1.62 -12.84 4.76
N ASP A 205 -0.54 -12.99 4.00
CA ASP A 205 0.77 -13.35 4.55
C ASP A 205 1.59 -12.14 5.04
N GLU A 206 1.15 -10.92 4.75
CA GLU A 206 1.87 -9.71 5.18
C GLU A 206 1.65 -9.37 6.66
N PRO A 207 0.41 -9.33 7.20
CA PRO A 207 0.21 -9.12 8.63
C PRO A 207 0.76 -10.30 9.44
N GLY A 208 1.63 -9.99 10.40
CA GLY A 208 2.32 -11.03 11.17
C GLY A 208 3.69 -11.43 10.61
N HIS A 209 4.09 -10.92 9.45
CA HIS A 209 5.38 -11.24 8.85
C HIS A 209 6.56 -10.69 9.68
N VAL A 210 6.47 -9.45 10.13
CA VAL A 210 7.48 -8.78 10.98
C VAL A 210 6.91 -8.49 12.36
N TYR A 211 5.79 -7.79 12.40
CA TYR A 211 5.12 -7.40 13.63
C TYR A 211 3.94 -8.32 13.91
N GLN A 212 3.67 -8.59 15.19
CA GLN A 212 2.50 -9.37 15.60
C GLN A 212 1.35 -8.40 15.92
N PRO A 213 0.37 -8.20 15.02
CA PRO A 213 -0.75 -7.33 15.30
C PRO A 213 -1.72 -7.99 16.29
N GLU A 214 -2.38 -7.16 17.09
CA GLU A 214 -3.48 -7.63 17.96
C GLU A 214 -4.67 -8.10 17.11
N LEU A 215 -4.93 -7.39 16.01
CA LEU A 215 -5.97 -7.76 15.04
C LEU A 215 -5.42 -7.61 13.62
N MET A 216 -5.78 -8.55 12.75
CA MET A 216 -5.42 -8.51 11.33
C MET A 216 -6.65 -8.74 10.46
N VAL A 217 -6.70 -8.02 9.35
CA VAL A 217 -7.78 -8.09 8.37
C VAL A 217 -7.20 -8.23 6.97
N THR A 218 -7.61 -9.27 6.26
CA THR A 218 -7.28 -9.40 4.84
C THR A 218 -8.31 -8.65 4.02
N ALA A 219 -7.94 -7.45 3.58
CA ALA A 219 -8.77 -6.59 2.76
C ALA A 219 -7.91 -5.63 1.92
N ASP A 220 -8.47 -5.20 0.79
CA ASP A 220 -7.93 -4.09 0.04
C ASP A 220 -8.05 -2.78 0.83
N ALA A 221 -6.98 -1.95 0.81
CA ALA A 221 -6.90 -0.71 1.58
C ALA A 221 -8.01 0.28 1.24
N VAL A 222 -8.30 0.46 -0.05
CA VAL A 222 -9.32 1.40 -0.54
C VAL A 222 -10.71 0.97 -0.09
N SER A 223 -11.02 -0.32 -0.23
CA SER A 223 -12.30 -0.89 0.21
C SER A 223 -12.50 -0.77 1.71
N PHE A 224 -11.42 -0.95 2.48
CA PHE A 224 -11.48 -0.82 3.93
C PHE A 224 -11.66 0.64 4.37
N VAL A 225 -10.94 1.59 3.77
CA VAL A 225 -11.10 3.02 4.03
C VAL A 225 -12.51 3.48 3.68
N ARG A 226 -13.06 3.02 2.55
CA ARG A 226 -14.47 3.28 2.17
C ARG A 226 -15.48 2.73 3.18
N ALA A 227 -15.20 1.58 3.78
CA ALA A 227 -16.04 1.05 4.85
C ALA A 227 -15.93 1.91 6.13
N LEU A 228 -14.70 2.31 6.49
CA LEU A 228 -14.45 3.20 7.64
C LEU A 228 -15.12 4.56 7.49
N SER A 229 -15.18 5.15 6.26
CA SER A 229 -15.77 6.48 6.03
C SER A 229 -17.27 6.53 6.32
N ARG A 230 -17.91 5.38 6.46
CA ARG A 230 -19.34 5.24 6.79
C ARG A 230 -19.60 4.97 8.27
N VAL A 231 -18.55 4.78 9.07
CA VAL A 231 -18.68 4.52 10.51
C VAL A 231 -18.86 5.83 11.28
N ALA A 232 -19.82 5.84 12.20
CA ALA A 232 -20.08 6.99 13.05
C ALA A 232 -18.86 7.34 13.91
N PRO A 233 -18.74 8.61 14.41
CA PRO A 233 -17.67 9.01 15.32
C PRO A 233 -17.63 8.10 16.55
N CYS A 234 -16.42 7.68 16.98
CA CYS A 234 -16.26 6.88 18.18
C CYS A 234 -16.52 7.63 19.50
N GLY A 235 -16.60 8.96 19.46
CA GLY A 235 -16.85 9.79 20.62
C GLY A 235 -15.63 10.06 21.50
N THR A 236 -14.46 9.51 21.19
CA THR A 236 -13.21 9.81 21.90
C THR A 236 -12.60 11.10 21.37
N ASP A 237 -12.19 11.98 22.27
CA ASP A 237 -11.55 13.27 21.89
C ASP A 237 -10.02 13.13 21.83
N TRP A 238 -9.48 13.17 20.63
CA TRP A 238 -8.03 13.19 20.37
C TRP A 238 -7.55 14.53 19.80
N SER A 239 -8.37 15.58 19.85
CA SER A 239 -8.08 16.87 19.23
C SER A 239 -6.73 17.47 19.62
N GLY A 240 -6.35 17.34 20.91
CA GLY A 240 -5.04 17.78 21.39
C GLY A 240 -3.87 17.01 20.79
N TRP A 241 -4.00 15.69 20.63
CA TRP A 241 -2.98 14.83 20.03
C TRP A 241 -2.86 15.09 18.53
N THR A 242 -3.98 15.22 17.83
CA THR A 242 -4.06 15.43 16.38
C THR A 242 -3.58 16.84 16.01
N SER A 243 -4.00 17.89 16.73
CA SER A 243 -3.53 19.26 16.47
C SER A 243 -2.03 19.43 16.74
N ALA A 244 -1.49 18.75 17.75
CA ALA A 244 -0.06 18.73 18.00
C ALA A 244 0.71 17.98 16.88
N ALA A 245 0.15 16.90 16.30
CA ALA A 245 0.73 16.22 15.14
C ALA A 245 0.77 17.15 13.92
N ARG A 246 -0.30 17.87 13.68
CA ARG A 246 -0.36 18.87 12.60
C ARG A 246 0.67 19.98 12.81
N ALA A 247 0.77 20.54 14.02
CA ALA A 247 1.75 21.58 14.33
C ALA A 247 3.21 21.11 14.13
N ASP A 248 3.52 19.87 14.48
CA ASP A 248 4.84 19.27 14.24
C ASP A 248 5.15 19.17 12.73
N TYR A 249 4.16 18.82 11.92
CA TYR A 249 4.31 18.81 10.46
C TYR A 249 4.50 20.22 9.89
N ASP A 250 3.70 21.19 10.31
CA ASP A 250 3.80 22.58 9.84
C ASP A 250 5.17 23.19 10.19
N ALA A 251 5.68 22.91 11.38
CA ALA A 251 7.02 23.33 11.77
C ALA A 251 8.12 22.66 10.91
N TRP A 252 7.95 21.38 10.56
CA TRP A 252 8.86 20.63 9.70
C TRP A 252 8.84 21.15 8.25
N ALA A 253 7.65 21.43 7.72
CA ALA A 253 7.43 21.93 6.36
C ALA A 253 7.78 23.41 6.18
N THR A 254 8.03 24.15 7.27
CA THR A 254 8.44 25.55 7.22
C THR A 254 9.84 25.68 6.63
N PRO A 255 10.04 26.47 5.56
CA PRO A 255 11.35 26.68 4.94
C PRO A 255 12.38 27.20 5.92
N LYS A 256 13.54 26.57 5.99
CA LYS A 256 14.67 26.98 6.82
C LYS A 256 15.59 27.92 6.02
N GLU A 257 16.37 28.74 6.73
CA GLU A 257 17.41 29.54 6.08
C GLU A 257 18.50 28.63 5.52
N SER A 258 18.73 28.71 4.22
CA SER A 258 19.78 27.96 3.50
C SER A 258 20.75 28.92 2.81
N PRO A 259 22.03 28.54 2.58
CA PRO A 259 22.97 29.38 1.88
C PRO A 259 22.59 29.51 0.38
N GLY A 260 23.14 30.55 -0.29
CA GLY A 260 22.95 30.77 -1.73
C GLY A 260 21.87 31.81 -2.04
N ALA A 261 21.89 32.31 -3.29
CA ALA A 261 20.97 33.32 -3.77
C ALA A 261 19.57 32.75 -4.09
N VAL A 262 19.51 31.51 -4.60
CA VAL A 262 18.27 30.77 -4.86
C VAL A 262 18.03 29.82 -3.71
N LYS A 263 16.85 29.91 -3.11
CA LYS A 263 16.43 29.11 -1.96
C LYS A 263 15.46 28.04 -2.47
N GLN A 264 15.93 26.80 -2.61
CA GLN A 264 15.11 25.69 -3.11
C GLN A 264 13.83 25.51 -2.29
N GLU A 265 13.92 25.62 -0.97
CA GLU A 265 12.79 25.47 -0.05
C GLU A 265 11.71 26.53 -0.29
N LYS A 266 12.11 27.75 -0.64
CA LYS A 266 11.17 28.83 -0.98
C LYS A 266 10.52 28.60 -2.35
N VAL A 267 11.25 28.04 -3.31
CA VAL A 267 10.69 27.65 -4.62
C VAL A 267 9.66 26.55 -4.47
N ILE A 268 9.99 25.50 -3.70
CA ILE A 268 9.05 24.39 -3.42
C ILE A 268 7.80 24.93 -2.71
N ARG A 269 7.98 25.78 -1.70
CA ARG A 269 6.85 26.38 -0.99
C ARG A 269 5.96 27.20 -1.91
N TRP A 270 6.57 28.04 -2.76
CA TRP A 270 5.82 28.83 -3.73
C TRP A 270 5.02 27.96 -4.70
N LEU A 271 5.62 26.85 -5.21
CA LEU A 271 4.91 25.89 -6.05
C LEU A 271 3.74 25.19 -5.32
N SER A 272 3.87 24.96 -4.03
CA SER A 272 2.81 24.35 -3.20
C SER A 272 1.65 25.31 -2.93
N ASP A 273 1.90 26.60 -2.90
CA ASP A 273 0.92 27.65 -2.59
C ASP A 273 0.21 28.20 -3.85
N THR A 274 0.68 27.81 -5.07
CA THR A 274 0.12 28.22 -6.38
C THR A 274 -0.84 27.16 -6.92
#